data_433544053e500a4022ae165a6484c0b5
#
_entry.id   433544053e500a4022ae165a6484c0b5
#
_cell.length_a   1.000
_cell.length_b   1.000
_cell.length_c   1.000
_cell.angle_alpha   90.00
_cell.angle_beta   90.00
_cell.angle_gamma   90.00
#
_symmetry.space_group_name_H-M   'P 1'
#
loop_
_entity.id
_entity.type
_entity.pdbx_description
1 polymer ?
#
loop_
_entity_poly.entity_id
_entity_poly.type
_entity_poly.pdbx_seq_one_letter_code
_entity_poly.pdbx_strand_id
1 'polypeptide(L)'
;MTKITLVLGASLNEVRYSNRAIKSLKNKNKEVVAVGLKKGTVADVTIDTAQLPYENIDTVTLYLNPKRQEEYYIYILSLKPRRVIFNPGTENTVFEKLLLENKIESEVACT
;
A
#
# COMPACT_ATOMS: atom_id res chain seq x y z
N MET A 1 16.37 12.16 -1.89
CA MET A 1 15.01 11.85 -2.40
C MET A 1 14.17 11.24 -1.31
N THR A 2 12.96 11.71 -1.20
CA THR A 2 12.03 11.22 -0.19
C THR A 2 11.45 9.87 -0.62
N LYS A 3 11.49 8.89 0.29
CA LYS A 3 10.87 7.58 0.05
C LYS A 3 9.49 7.59 0.69
N ILE A 4 8.47 7.33 -0.10
CA ILE A 4 7.09 7.36 0.34
C ILE A 4 6.52 5.94 0.38
N THR A 5 5.79 5.61 1.44
CA THR A 5 5.07 4.34 1.54
C THR A 5 3.60 4.60 1.22
N LEU A 6 3.05 3.83 0.29
CA LEU A 6 1.63 3.83 -0.02
C LEU A 6 0.96 2.69 0.76
N VAL A 7 0.01 3.04 1.62
CA VAL A 7 -0.85 2.07 2.29
C VAL A 7 -2.09 1.88 1.42
N LEU A 8 -2.21 0.71 0.81
CA LEU A 8 -3.31 0.40 -0.11
C LEU A 8 -4.30 -0.54 0.57
N GLY A 9 -5.54 -0.11 0.66
CA GLY A 9 -6.56 -0.76 1.48
C GLY A 9 -6.69 -0.08 2.83
N ALA A 10 -6.42 1.21 2.88
CA ALA A 10 -6.48 2.00 4.11
C ALA A 10 -7.90 2.08 4.66
N SER A 11 -8.03 2.15 5.97
CA SER A 11 -9.32 2.16 6.65
C SER A 11 -9.33 3.20 7.79
N LEU A 12 -10.49 3.82 7.97
CA LEU A 12 -10.75 4.70 9.11
C LEU A 12 -11.01 3.89 10.39
N ASN A 13 -11.26 2.59 10.26
CA ASN A 13 -11.54 1.72 11.40
C ASN A 13 -10.25 1.43 12.16
N GLU A 14 -10.19 1.89 13.41
CA GLU A 14 -8.99 1.79 14.25
C GLU A 14 -8.58 0.36 14.59
N VAL A 15 -9.47 -0.62 14.46
CA VAL A 15 -9.11 -2.02 14.72
C VAL A 15 -8.45 -2.68 13.51
N ARG A 16 -8.49 -2.05 12.33
CA ARG A 16 -7.85 -2.60 11.13
C ARG A 16 -6.34 -2.41 11.17
N TYR A 17 -5.62 -3.41 10.69
CA TYR A 17 -4.16 -3.35 10.64
C TYR A 17 -3.65 -2.19 9.76
N SER A 18 -4.36 -1.87 8.67
CA SER A 18 -3.97 -0.74 7.82
C SER A 18 -3.99 0.58 8.57
N ASN A 19 -4.99 0.78 9.44
CA ASN A 19 -5.07 1.99 10.27
C ASN A 19 -3.89 2.08 11.23
N ARG A 20 -3.58 0.96 11.89
CA ARG A 20 -2.43 0.87 12.80
C ARG A 20 -1.11 1.09 12.07
N ALA A 21 -1.00 0.60 10.84
CA ALA A 21 0.20 0.77 10.03
C ALA A 21 0.45 2.24 9.71
N ILE A 22 -0.60 2.98 9.33
CA ILE A 22 -0.48 4.43 9.07
C ILE A 22 0.05 5.14 10.31
N LYS A 23 -0.55 4.86 11.47
CA LYS A 23 -0.13 5.48 12.73
C LYS A 23 1.32 5.15 13.07
N SER A 24 1.71 3.89 12.91
CA SER A 24 3.07 3.43 13.21
C SER A 24 4.09 4.08 12.29
N LEU A 25 3.81 4.15 10.99
CA LEU A 25 4.71 4.76 10.02
C LEU A 25 4.87 6.26 10.30
N LYS A 26 3.78 6.96 10.59
CA LYS A 26 3.84 8.39 10.93
C LYS A 26 4.61 8.62 12.22
N ASN A 27 4.44 7.74 13.21
CA ASN A 27 5.16 7.84 14.47
C ASN A 27 6.68 7.68 14.29
N LYS A 28 7.09 6.98 13.23
CA LYS A 28 8.49 6.81 12.87
C LYS A 28 8.98 7.88 11.88
N ASN A 29 8.23 8.94 11.71
CA ASN A 29 8.52 10.05 10.79
C ASN A 29 8.68 9.60 9.33
N LYS A 30 7.93 8.58 8.92
CA LYS A 30 7.91 8.16 7.52
C LYS A 30 6.88 8.96 6.75
N GLU A 31 7.13 9.19 5.47
CA GLU A 31 6.13 9.77 4.60
C GLU A 31 5.17 8.70 4.11
N VAL A 32 3.87 8.97 4.24
CA VAL A 32 2.82 8.00 3.97
C VAL A 32 1.74 8.64 3.12
N VAL A 33 1.30 7.92 2.09
CA VAL A 33 0.06 8.22 1.38
C VAL A 33 -0.83 7.00 1.49
N ALA A 34 -2.13 7.19 1.34
CA ALA A 34 -3.08 6.12 1.60
C ALA A 34 -4.23 6.15 0.60
N VAL A 35 -4.65 4.95 0.17
CA VAL A 35 -5.80 4.77 -0.72
C VAL A 35 -6.71 3.72 -0.09
N GLY A 36 -8.00 4.02 -0.02
CA GLY A 36 -8.98 3.12 0.57
C GLY A 36 -10.38 3.35 0.02
N LEU A 37 -11.37 2.72 0.64
CA LEU A 37 -12.75 2.77 0.17
C LEU A 37 -13.50 4.04 0.58
N LYS A 38 -13.07 4.70 1.66
CA LYS A 38 -13.73 5.89 2.18
C LYS A 38 -12.71 6.98 2.46
N LYS A 39 -13.02 8.19 2.05
CA LYS A 39 -12.20 9.36 2.37
C LYS A 39 -12.22 9.65 3.86
N GLY A 40 -11.11 10.14 4.36
CA GLY A 40 -10.98 10.57 5.73
C GLY A 40 -9.53 10.82 6.07
N THR A 41 -9.23 10.97 7.35
CA THR A 41 -7.88 11.28 7.81
C THR A 41 -7.51 10.37 8.97
N VAL A 42 -6.30 9.81 8.91
CA VAL A 42 -5.73 9.00 9.99
C VAL A 42 -4.32 9.52 10.25
N ALA A 43 -4.03 9.97 11.48
CA ALA A 43 -2.72 10.50 11.84
C ALA A 43 -2.20 11.54 10.83
N ASP A 44 -3.07 12.46 10.44
CA ASP A 44 -2.81 13.52 9.45
C ASP A 44 -2.57 13.01 8.02
N VAL A 45 -2.79 11.72 7.76
CA VAL A 45 -2.70 11.16 6.41
C VAL A 45 -4.10 11.11 5.82
N THR A 46 -4.28 11.76 4.68
CA THR A 46 -5.55 11.71 3.96
C THR A 46 -5.69 10.37 3.24
N ILE A 47 -6.83 9.70 3.41
CA ILE A 47 -7.15 8.51 2.63
C ILE A 47 -7.88 8.97 1.37
N ASP A 48 -7.25 8.73 0.23
CA ASP A 48 -7.86 9.00 -1.08
C ASP A 48 -8.61 7.75 -1.56
N THR A 49 -9.65 7.96 -2.36
CA THR A 49 -10.43 6.85 -2.92
C THR A 49 -10.11 6.60 -4.38
N ALA A 50 -9.33 7.46 -5.00
CA ALA A 50 -8.94 7.34 -6.40
C ALA A 50 -7.50 6.84 -6.52
N GLN A 51 -7.18 6.27 -7.68
CA GLN A 51 -5.83 5.80 -8.01
C GLN A 51 -5.02 7.00 -8.50
N LEU A 52 -4.52 7.79 -7.56
CA LEU A 52 -3.77 9.00 -7.87
C LEU A 52 -2.35 8.69 -8.33
N PRO A 53 -1.78 9.44 -9.27
CA PRO A 53 -0.43 9.19 -9.78
C PRO A 53 0.63 9.76 -8.84
N TYR A 54 0.74 9.18 -7.65
CA TYR A 54 1.75 9.61 -6.69
C TYR A 54 3.16 9.44 -7.26
N GLU A 55 4.06 10.32 -6.86
CA GLU A 55 5.47 10.23 -7.23
C GLU A 55 6.30 9.72 -6.06
N ASN A 56 7.44 9.12 -6.37
CA ASN A 56 8.43 8.68 -5.37
C ASN A 56 7.92 7.61 -4.40
N ILE A 57 7.02 6.76 -4.87
CA ILE A 57 6.56 5.63 -4.07
C ILE A 57 7.67 4.58 -4.03
N ASP A 58 8.25 4.39 -2.84
CA ASP A 58 9.25 3.36 -2.62
C ASP A 58 8.62 2.01 -2.32
N THR A 59 7.62 2.01 -1.45
CA THR A 59 6.99 0.79 -0.95
C THR A 59 5.47 0.91 -1.05
N VAL A 60 4.84 -0.15 -1.55
CA VAL A 60 3.38 -0.33 -1.46
C VAL A 60 3.14 -1.43 -0.44
N THR A 61 2.37 -1.15 0.60
CA THR A 61 2.00 -2.15 1.60
C THR A 61 0.51 -2.46 1.46
N LEU A 62 0.20 -3.74 1.19
CA LEU A 62 -1.14 -4.19 0.80
C LEU A 62 -1.95 -4.68 1.98
N TYR A 63 -3.19 -4.19 2.06
CA TYR A 63 -4.19 -4.62 3.03
C TYR A 63 -5.50 -5.05 2.36
N LEU A 64 -5.44 -5.33 1.04
CA LEU A 64 -6.56 -5.86 0.26
C LEU A 64 -6.37 -7.34 0.03
N ASN A 65 -7.48 -8.12 0.05
CA ASN A 65 -7.39 -9.52 -0.32
C ASN A 65 -7.03 -9.68 -1.81
N PRO A 66 -6.57 -10.87 -2.25
CA PRO A 66 -6.12 -11.05 -3.63
C PRO A 66 -7.15 -10.67 -4.70
N LYS A 67 -8.41 -10.94 -4.45
CA LYS A 67 -9.47 -10.60 -5.39
C LYS A 67 -9.55 -9.10 -5.62
N ARG A 68 -9.48 -8.32 -4.55
CA ARG A 68 -9.58 -6.86 -4.64
C ARG A 68 -8.30 -6.22 -5.17
N GLN A 69 -7.18 -6.92 -5.09
CA GLN A 69 -5.91 -6.44 -5.64
C GLN A 69 -5.94 -6.35 -7.16
N GLU A 70 -6.77 -7.16 -7.84
CA GLU A 70 -6.78 -7.24 -9.30
C GLU A 70 -6.98 -5.88 -9.97
N GLU A 71 -7.86 -5.06 -9.45
CA GLU A 71 -8.12 -3.74 -10.03
C GLU A 71 -6.97 -2.75 -9.82
N TYR A 72 -5.99 -3.09 -8.97
CA TYR A 72 -4.86 -2.25 -8.65
C TYR A 72 -3.55 -2.70 -9.29
N TYR A 73 -3.54 -3.82 -10.02
CA TYR A 73 -2.30 -4.35 -10.59
C TYR A 73 -1.60 -3.33 -11.49
N ILE A 74 -2.33 -2.80 -12.47
CA ILE A 74 -1.75 -1.84 -13.42
C ILE A 74 -1.35 -0.55 -12.71
N TYR A 75 -2.18 -0.11 -11.79
CA TYR A 75 -1.89 1.08 -10.99
C TYR A 75 -0.55 0.93 -10.23
N ILE A 76 -0.38 -0.16 -9.50
CA ILE A 76 0.83 -0.39 -8.73
C ILE A 76 2.06 -0.45 -9.65
N LEU A 77 1.95 -1.17 -10.77
CA LEU A 77 3.04 -1.24 -11.74
C LEU A 77 3.39 0.15 -12.29
N SER A 78 2.40 1.01 -12.49
CA SER A 78 2.61 2.36 -13.01
C SER A 78 3.36 3.25 -12.02
N LEU A 79 3.24 3.00 -10.73
CA LEU A 79 3.93 3.76 -9.69
C LEU A 79 5.41 3.39 -9.60
N LYS A 80 5.81 2.27 -10.16
CA LYS A 80 7.19 1.76 -10.16
C LYS A 80 7.83 1.74 -8.77
N PRO A 81 7.16 1.13 -7.78
CA PRO A 81 7.74 1.05 -6.45
C PRO A 81 8.98 0.14 -6.46
N ARG A 82 9.85 0.29 -5.47
CA ARG A 82 10.97 -0.62 -5.30
C ARG A 82 10.47 -1.99 -4.81
N ARG A 83 9.47 -1.98 -3.93
CA ARG A 83 8.92 -3.23 -3.37
C ARG A 83 7.43 -3.12 -3.05
N VAL A 84 6.80 -4.29 -2.97
CA VAL A 84 5.43 -4.45 -2.50
C VAL A 84 5.43 -5.43 -1.33
N ILE A 85 4.78 -5.05 -0.23
CA ILE A 85 4.67 -5.90 0.95
C ILE A 85 3.27 -6.52 0.98
N PHE A 86 3.23 -7.85 1.07
CA PHE A 86 1.98 -8.60 1.24
C PHE A 86 1.81 -8.90 2.73
N ASN A 87 0.91 -8.16 3.37
CA ASN A 87 0.59 -8.38 4.78
C ASN A 87 -0.29 -9.63 4.93
N PRO A 88 -0.42 -10.20 6.15
CA PRO A 88 -1.24 -11.41 6.34
C PRO A 88 -2.64 -11.26 5.74
N GLY A 89 -3.06 -12.26 4.96
CA GLY A 89 -4.35 -12.27 4.28
C GLY A 89 -4.34 -11.66 2.89
N THR A 90 -3.21 -11.10 2.45
CA THR A 90 -3.09 -10.48 1.12
C THR A 90 -2.23 -11.30 0.16
N GLU A 91 -1.69 -12.41 0.61
CA GLU A 91 -0.76 -13.23 -0.15
C GLU A 91 -1.35 -13.60 -1.52
N ASN A 92 -0.59 -13.36 -2.57
CA ASN A 92 -1.09 -13.46 -3.94
C ASN A 92 0.04 -13.86 -4.89
N THR A 93 0.14 -15.16 -5.15
CA THR A 93 1.22 -15.71 -6.00
C THR A 93 1.14 -15.21 -7.43
N VAL A 94 -0.06 -14.93 -7.95
CA VAL A 94 -0.23 -14.38 -9.29
C VAL A 94 0.39 -12.98 -9.38
N PHE A 95 0.10 -12.14 -8.40
CA PHE A 95 0.65 -10.79 -8.39
C PHE A 95 2.15 -10.78 -8.10
N GLU A 96 2.61 -11.66 -7.21
CA GLU A 96 4.06 -11.81 -6.95
C GLU A 96 4.82 -12.10 -8.24
N LYS A 97 4.29 -12.99 -9.07
CA LYS A 97 4.90 -13.33 -10.34
C LYS A 97 4.92 -12.13 -11.29
N LEU A 98 3.82 -11.40 -11.36
CA LEU A 98 3.72 -10.20 -12.19
C LEU A 98 4.72 -9.12 -11.75
N LEU A 99 4.88 -8.94 -10.45
CA LEU A 99 5.84 -8.01 -9.89
C LEU A 99 7.27 -8.41 -10.27
N LEU A 100 7.60 -9.70 -10.14
CA LEU A 100 8.91 -10.20 -10.50
C LEU A 100 9.22 -9.94 -11.98
N GLU A 101 8.25 -10.17 -12.86
CA GLU A 101 8.39 -9.92 -14.30
C GLU A 101 8.64 -8.44 -14.59
N ASN A 102 8.22 -7.55 -13.70
CA ASN A 102 8.42 -6.10 -13.81
C ASN A 102 9.57 -5.59 -12.93
N LYS A 103 10.41 -6.49 -12.40
CA LYS A 103 11.59 -6.16 -11.60
C LYS A 103 11.26 -5.41 -10.32
N ILE A 104 10.12 -5.71 -9.72
CA ILE A 104 9.70 -5.15 -8.44
C ILE A 104 9.80 -6.25 -7.38
N GLU A 105 10.50 -5.94 -6.28
CA GLU A 105 10.62 -6.90 -5.17
C GLU A 105 9.28 -7.06 -4.46
N SER A 106 9.05 -8.27 -3.96
CA SER A 106 7.89 -8.53 -3.10
C SER A 106 8.33 -9.21 -1.83
N GLU A 107 7.64 -8.90 -0.73
CA GLU A 107 7.89 -9.51 0.57
C GLU A 107 6.56 -9.93 1.16
N VAL A 108 6.52 -11.10 1.82
CA VAL A 108 5.40 -11.50 2.66
C VAL A 108 5.82 -11.18 4.09
N ALA A 109 5.19 -10.18 4.68
CA ALA A 109 5.61 -9.69 5.99
C ALA A 109 4.45 -8.98 6.69
N CYS A 110 4.68 -8.56 7.91
CA CYS A 110 3.75 -7.72 8.66
C CYS A 110 4.39 -6.35 8.83
N THR A 111 3.75 -5.35 8.26
CA THR A 111 4.25 -3.96 8.33
C THR A 111 4.12 -3.40 9.75
#